data_10bbd7be2a822ac7852dd83951f795cd
#
_entry.id   10bbd7be2a822ac7852dd83951f795cd
#
_cell.length_a   1.000
_cell.length_b   1.000
_cell.length_c   1.000
_cell.angle_alpha   90.00
_cell.angle_beta   90.00
_cell.angle_gamma   90.00
#
_symmetry.space_group_name_H-M   'P 1'
#
loop_
_entity.id
_entity.type
_entity.pdbx_description
1 polymer ?
#
loop_
_entity_poly.entity_id
_entity_poly.type
_entity_poly.pdbx_seq_one_letter_code
_entity_poly.pdbx_strand_id
1 'polypeptide(L)'
;MATVPQSTKDDLERRLTARARTGWPQVAGLRVRHRGAFAWIDAELPNGEILPLIRLRYLGSADDWGFGLYLASSGKYEDQILPTGSFTGTPEQALDCACELYLMAPDF
;
A
#
# COMPACT_ATOMS: atom_id res chain seq x y z
N MET A 1 2.17 -20.32 10.51
CA MET A 1 1.50 -19.13 9.96
C MET A 1 2.15 -17.89 10.56
N ALA A 2 2.62 -17.01 9.72
CA ALA A 2 3.27 -15.79 10.20
C ALA A 2 2.23 -14.81 10.75
N THR A 3 2.39 -14.45 12.00
CA THR A 3 1.56 -13.41 12.62
C THR A 3 2.38 -12.13 12.64
N VAL A 4 1.79 -11.04 12.21
CA VAL A 4 2.48 -9.76 12.18
C VAL A 4 2.58 -9.22 13.62
N PRO A 5 3.79 -8.97 14.13
CA PRO A 5 3.94 -8.37 15.46
C PRO A 5 3.30 -6.99 15.51
N GLN A 6 2.80 -6.58 16.66
CA GLN A 6 2.16 -5.27 16.81
C GLN A 6 3.13 -4.14 16.47
N SER A 7 4.40 -4.26 16.85
CA SER A 7 5.42 -3.27 16.51
C SER A 7 5.62 -3.13 15.00
N THR A 8 5.51 -4.23 14.27
CA THR A 8 5.61 -4.23 12.81
C THR A 8 4.38 -3.56 12.19
N LYS A 9 3.19 -3.80 12.74
CA LYS A 9 1.98 -3.13 12.28
C LYS A 9 2.08 -1.62 12.47
N ASP A 10 2.53 -1.20 13.63
CA ASP A 10 2.70 0.23 13.94
C ASP A 10 3.74 0.86 13.03
N ASP A 11 4.84 0.17 12.79
CA ASP A 11 5.89 0.61 11.89
C ASP A 11 5.37 0.76 10.46
N LEU A 12 4.61 -0.21 10.00
CA LEU A 12 4.01 -0.17 8.67
C LEU A 12 3.12 1.06 8.49
N GLU A 13 2.23 1.30 9.44
CA GLU A 13 1.31 2.43 9.37
C GLU A 13 2.06 3.76 9.40
N ARG A 14 3.07 3.86 10.25
CA ARG A 14 3.90 5.07 10.35
C ARG A 14 4.65 5.33 9.05
N ARG A 15 5.27 4.30 8.47
CA ARG A 15 6.04 4.43 7.23
C ARG A 15 5.15 4.83 6.06
N LEU A 16 4.00 4.19 5.94
CA LEU A 16 3.07 4.51 4.86
C LEU A 16 2.53 5.94 4.98
N THR A 17 2.16 6.35 6.20
CA THR A 17 1.67 7.69 6.44
C THR A 17 2.73 8.74 6.13
N ALA A 18 3.95 8.51 6.58
CA ALA A 18 5.06 9.43 6.33
C ALA A 18 5.35 9.55 4.83
N ARG A 19 5.33 8.43 4.11
CA ARG A 19 5.57 8.43 2.67
C ARG A 19 4.46 9.17 1.93
N ALA A 20 3.22 8.97 2.33
CA ALA A 20 2.09 9.67 1.71
C ALA A 20 2.20 11.19 1.91
N ARG A 21 2.59 11.63 3.09
CA ARG A 21 2.74 13.06 3.38
C ARG A 21 3.78 13.72 2.52
N THR A 22 4.90 13.05 2.28
CA THR A 22 6.02 13.64 1.54
C THR A 22 5.92 13.46 0.04
N GLY A 23 5.34 12.34 -0.40
CA GLY A 23 5.32 11.99 -1.81
C GLY A 23 3.98 12.14 -2.50
N TRP A 24 2.88 12.11 -1.75
CA TRP A 24 1.53 12.03 -2.33
C TRP A 24 0.57 13.00 -1.64
N PRO A 25 0.72 14.30 -1.88
CA PRO A 25 -0.10 15.32 -1.20
C PRO A 25 -1.59 15.25 -1.52
N GLN A 26 -1.97 14.59 -2.62
CA GLN A 26 -3.36 14.39 -2.96
C GLN A 26 -4.04 13.32 -2.08
N VAL A 27 -3.28 12.58 -1.28
CA VAL A 27 -3.82 11.63 -0.31
C VAL A 27 -4.04 12.36 0.99
N ALA A 28 -5.30 12.50 1.41
CA ALA A 28 -5.62 13.16 2.68
C ALA A 28 -5.29 12.29 3.88
N GLY A 29 -5.36 10.96 3.72
CA GLY A 29 -5.02 10.01 4.75
C GLY A 29 -4.97 8.60 4.22
N LEU A 30 -4.53 7.67 5.06
CA LEU A 30 -4.51 6.25 4.71
C LEU A 30 -5.30 5.48 5.74
N ARG A 31 -5.97 4.44 5.29
CA ARG A 31 -6.64 3.47 6.15
C ARG A 31 -5.93 2.14 6.00
N VAL A 32 -5.43 1.61 7.09
CA VAL A 32 -4.70 0.34 7.09
C VAL A 32 -5.49 -0.65 7.94
N ARG A 33 -5.86 -1.77 7.33
CA ARG A 33 -6.56 -2.85 8.02
C ARG A 33 -5.67 -4.08 8.04
N HIS A 34 -5.55 -4.68 9.21
CA HIS A 34 -4.71 -5.87 9.39
C HIS A 34 -5.58 -7.10 9.61
N ARG A 35 -5.22 -8.20 8.97
CA ARG A 35 -5.86 -9.48 9.22
C ARG A 35 -4.87 -10.60 8.89
N GLY A 36 -4.50 -11.40 9.88
CA GLY A 36 -3.50 -12.45 9.69
C GLY A 36 -2.19 -11.86 9.23
N ALA A 37 -1.65 -12.39 8.15
CA ALA A 37 -0.39 -11.90 7.56
C ALA A 37 -0.59 -10.74 6.59
N PHE A 38 -1.83 -10.30 6.39
CA PHE A 38 -2.14 -9.30 5.38
C PHE A 38 -2.45 -7.94 5.97
N ALA A 39 -2.14 -6.90 5.20
CA ALA A 39 -2.58 -5.54 5.47
C ALA A 39 -3.19 -4.99 4.18
N TRP A 40 -4.37 -4.38 4.28
CA TRP A 40 -5.03 -3.71 3.17
C TRP A 40 -4.94 -2.23 3.39
N ILE A 41 -4.47 -1.51 2.37
CA ILE A 41 -4.24 -0.07 2.46
C ILE A 41 -5.15 0.64 1.46
N ASP A 42 -5.99 1.53 1.99
CA ASP A 42 -6.87 2.38 1.19
C ASP A 42 -6.43 3.83 1.35
N ALA A 43 -6.52 4.60 0.28
CA ALA A 43 -6.27 6.04 0.34
C ALA A 43 -7.57 6.77 0.62
N GLU A 44 -7.51 7.76 1.50
CA GLU A 44 -8.61 8.69 1.71
C GLU A 44 -8.28 9.96 0.95
N LEU A 45 -9.16 10.34 0.03
CA LEU A 45 -8.97 11.51 -0.81
C LEU A 45 -9.60 12.74 -0.18
N PRO A 46 -9.17 13.96 -0.57
CA PRO A 46 -9.72 15.19 0.02
C PRO A 46 -11.22 15.35 -0.13
N ASN A 47 -11.82 14.75 -1.16
CA ASN A 47 -13.27 14.81 -1.37
C ASN A 47 -14.04 13.78 -0.53
N GLY A 48 -13.35 13.01 0.32
CA GLY A 48 -13.97 11.99 1.16
C GLY A 48 -14.05 10.60 0.53
N GLU A 49 -13.64 10.45 -0.72
CA GLU A 49 -13.64 9.12 -1.35
C GLU A 49 -12.57 8.23 -0.74
N ILE A 50 -12.87 6.94 -0.67
CA ILE A 50 -11.92 5.92 -0.22
C ILE A 50 -11.53 5.10 -1.45
N LEU A 51 -10.25 5.10 -1.75
CA LEU A 51 -9.70 4.41 -2.91
C LEU A 51 -8.86 3.22 -2.46
N PRO A 52 -9.29 1.98 -2.73
CA PRO A 52 -8.45 0.82 -2.43
C PRO A 52 -7.18 0.88 -3.26
N LEU A 53 -6.04 0.63 -2.63
CA LEU A 53 -4.74 0.73 -3.29
C LEU A 53 -4.03 -0.61 -3.38
N ILE A 54 -3.63 -1.16 -2.23
CA ILE A 54 -2.73 -2.31 -2.18
C ILE A 54 -3.11 -3.26 -1.06
N ARG A 55 -2.65 -4.49 -1.22
CA ARG A 55 -2.63 -5.50 -0.18
C ARG A 55 -1.18 -5.90 0.02
N LEU A 56 -0.71 -5.85 1.25
CA LEU A 56 0.64 -6.27 1.59
C LEU A 56 0.59 -7.57 2.38
N ARG A 57 1.54 -8.44 2.12
CA ARG A 57 1.66 -9.71 2.84
C ARG A 57 2.96 -9.72 3.62
N TYR A 58 2.88 -9.97 4.92
CA TYR A 58 4.05 -10.05 5.78
C TYR A 58 4.88 -11.29 5.45
N LEU A 59 6.16 -11.07 5.20
CA LEU A 59 7.09 -12.14 4.83
C LEU A 59 8.15 -12.39 5.90
N GLY A 60 7.93 -11.88 7.11
CA GLY A 60 8.82 -12.10 8.24
C GLY A 60 9.75 -10.94 8.55
N SER A 61 9.67 -9.84 7.79
CA SER A 61 10.48 -8.66 8.00
C SER A 61 9.66 -7.40 7.82
N ALA A 62 9.98 -6.35 8.56
CA ALA A 62 9.31 -5.05 8.41
C ALA A 62 9.64 -4.37 7.08
N ASP A 63 10.69 -4.83 6.39
CA ASP A 63 11.17 -4.20 5.17
C ASP A 63 10.83 -4.98 3.90
N ASP A 64 10.23 -6.14 4.04
CA ASP A 64 9.97 -6.99 2.88
C ASP A 64 8.53 -7.51 2.93
N TRP A 65 7.71 -7.00 2.02
CA TRP A 65 6.29 -7.33 1.94
C TRP A 65 5.94 -7.81 0.54
N GLY A 66 5.09 -8.83 0.46
CA GLY A 66 4.50 -9.24 -0.81
C GLY A 66 3.53 -8.16 -1.26
N PHE A 67 3.52 -7.85 -2.55
CA PHE A 67 2.75 -6.75 -3.10
C PHE A 67 1.60 -7.24 -3.95
N GLY A 68 0.40 -6.78 -3.64
CA GLY A 68 -0.79 -6.98 -4.47
C GLY A 68 -1.45 -5.64 -4.74
N LEU A 69 -1.84 -5.41 -5.98
CA LEU A 69 -2.46 -4.17 -6.40
C LEU A 69 -3.97 -4.38 -6.57
N TYR A 70 -4.76 -3.41 -6.12
CA TYR A 70 -6.19 -3.46 -6.36
C TYR A 70 -6.49 -3.10 -7.81
N LEU A 71 -7.21 -3.97 -8.51
CA LEU A 71 -7.60 -3.72 -9.89
C LEU A 71 -9.09 -3.40 -9.94
N ALA A 72 -9.42 -2.17 -10.24
CA ALA A 72 -10.80 -1.71 -10.29
C ALA A 72 -11.61 -2.45 -11.35
N SER A 73 -10.97 -2.83 -12.45
CA SER A 73 -11.63 -3.55 -13.54
C SER A 73 -12.15 -4.92 -13.12
N SER A 74 -11.48 -5.58 -12.17
CA SER A 74 -11.90 -6.89 -11.68
C SER A 74 -12.47 -6.85 -10.27
N GLY A 75 -12.28 -5.74 -9.55
CA GLY A 75 -12.67 -5.61 -8.15
C GLY A 75 -11.87 -6.48 -7.20
N LYS A 76 -10.67 -6.87 -7.60
CA LYS A 76 -9.84 -7.79 -6.83
C LYS A 76 -8.43 -7.28 -6.69
N TYR A 77 -7.73 -7.80 -5.66
CA TYR A 77 -6.29 -7.58 -5.50
C TYR A 77 -5.55 -8.69 -6.23
N GLU A 78 -4.55 -8.31 -7.03
CA GLU A 78 -3.72 -9.26 -7.75
C GLU A 78 -2.26 -8.97 -7.49
N ASP A 79 -1.47 -10.03 -7.33
CA ASP A 79 -0.03 -9.90 -7.12
C ASP A 79 0.61 -9.28 -8.35
N GLN A 80 1.46 -8.29 -8.14
CA GLN A 80 2.09 -7.53 -9.20
C GLN A 80 3.59 -7.43 -8.96
N ILE A 81 4.31 -7.13 -10.03
CA ILE A 81 5.75 -6.89 -9.95
C ILE A 81 5.96 -5.39 -9.70
N LEU A 82 6.80 -5.07 -8.72
CA LEU A 82 7.21 -3.70 -8.47
C LEU A 82 8.12 -3.20 -9.58
N PRO A 83 8.31 -1.88 -9.73
CA PRO A 83 9.25 -1.34 -10.72
C PRO A 83 10.67 -1.86 -10.58
N THR A 84 11.04 -2.39 -9.42
CA THR A 84 12.33 -3.03 -9.19
C THR A 84 12.46 -4.39 -9.88
N GLY A 85 11.36 -4.93 -10.39
CA GLY A 85 11.33 -6.27 -10.99
C GLY A 85 11.05 -7.39 -10.00
N SER A 86 10.72 -7.05 -8.76
CA SER A 86 10.44 -8.05 -7.71
C SER A 86 8.96 -8.05 -7.34
N PHE A 87 8.45 -9.19 -6.90
CA PHE A 87 7.10 -9.31 -6.32
C PHE A 87 7.04 -8.82 -4.89
N THR A 88 8.18 -8.51 -4.28
CA THR A 88 8.28 -8.08 -2.89
C THR A 88 9.10 -6.81 -2.80
N GLY A 89 8.88 -6.05 -1.75
CA GLY A 89 9.65 -4.84 -1.51
C GLY A 89 9.23 -4.15 -0.24
N THR A 90 9.70 -2.91 -0.07
CA THR A 90 9.36 -2.10 1.09
C THR A 90 7.94 -1.55 0.99
N PRO A 91 7.33 -1.20 2.14
CA PRO A 91 6.01 -0.55 2.10
C PRO A 91 6.00 0.72 1.26
N GLU A 92 7.07 1.49 1.29
CA GLU A 92 7.18 2.73 0.52
C GLU A 92 7.14 2.45 -0.98
N GLN A 93 7.87 1.44 -1.43
CA GLN A 93 7.87 1.05 -2.84
C GLN A 93 6.48 0.63 -3.31
N ALA A 94 5.79 -0.13 -2.48
CA ALA A 94 4.44 -0.59 -2.80
C ALA A 94 3.45 0.57 -2.88
N LEU A 95 3.52 1.49 -1.93
CA LEU A 95 2.64 2.65 -1.93
C LEU A 95 2.90 3.54 -3.15
N ASP A 96 4.16 3.79 -3.47
CA ASP A 96 4.51 4.60 -4.63
C ASP A 96 3.98 3.98 -5.91
N CYS A 97 4.13 2.67 -6.07
CA CYS A 97 3.64 1.97 -7.25
C CYS A 97 2.13 2.14 -7.43
N ALA A 98 1.38 1.95 -6.36
CA ALA A 98 -0.08 2.08 -6.40
C ALA A 98 -0.51 3.53 -6.65
N CYS A 99 0.13 4.47 -5.99
CA CYS A 99 -0.21 5.88 -6.15
C CYS A 99 0.15 6.39 -7.54
N GLU A 100 1.25 5.93 -8.11
CA GLU A 100 1.60 6.28 -9.48
C GLU A 100 0.55 5.79 -10.46
N LEU A 101 -0.01 4.63 -10.22
CA LEU A 101 -1.03 4.09 -11.11
C LEU A 101 -2.37 4.82 -10.99
N TYR A 102 -2.79 5.15 -9.75
CA TYR A 102 -4.14 5.64 -9.51
C TYR A 102 -4.25 7.14 -9.26
N LEU A 103 -3.18 7.78 -8.81
CA LEU A 103 -3.23 9.16 -8.38
C LEU A 103 -2.39 10.13 -9.20
N MET A 104 -1.43 9.61 -9.97
CA MET A 104 -0.74 10.43 -10.92
C MET A 104 -1.62 10.61 -12.12
N ALA A 105 -2.41 11.65 -12.07
CA ALA A 105 -3.20 11.99 -13.23
C ALA A 105 -2.25 12.42 -14.31
N PRO A 106 -2.32 11.85 -15.48
CA PRO A 106 -1.62 12.38 -16.61
C PRO A 106 -2.13 13.77 -16.89
N ASP A 107 -1.29 14.69 -16.76
CA ASP A 107 -1.64 16.02 -16.97
C ASP A 107 -1.46 16.42 -18.35
N PHE A 108 -2.41 16.19 -19.04
CA PHE A 108 -2.21 16.59 -20.40
C PHE A 108 -3.39 17.16 -21.05
#